data_e468d4612bf1e76d30c9769efeb8fdb1
#
_entry.id   e468d4612bf1e76d30c9769efeb8fdb1
#
_cell.length_a   1.000
_cell.length_b   1.000
_cell.length_c   1.000
_cell.angle_alpha   90.00
_cell.angle_beta   90.00
_cell.angle_gamma   90.00
#
_symmetry.space_group_name_H-M   'P 1'
#
loop_
_entity.id
_entity.type
_entity.pdbx_description
1 polymer ?
#
loop_
_entity_poly.entity_id
_entity_poly.type
_entity_poly.pdbx_seq_one_letter_code
_entity_poly.pdbx_strand_id
1 'polypeptide(L)'
;MLFKYLIGRLCLLSLFCSPALAAPVDNLADEAALITRADRGSVKSNPKDATFDVTGWKDISEEDCYVMLCLKKGERTWQRIDTPGMNEVNYKESGAKAVPFRKDQVPKRHTGQINPNPGAKSETNSAEEFPWESMAQGGSGANLLPATRYQQNQQGNAIKTGFRRSEINLGEWFRITFTGDLGPICQALQRDPPDTSICKNPEESLFGKKINLNNWVWYMAKIGGSLAYYHAAGDSKGKVGKRMAPIISLDADFEDGELTEADLEIIKP
;
A
#
# COMPACT_ATOMS: atom_id res chain seq x y z
N MET A 1 -3.05 -43.48 66.74
CA MET A 1 -4.34 -44.25 66.94
C MET A 1 -4.85 -44.51 65.54
N LEU A 2 -4.72 -45.75 65.07
CA LEU A 2 -5.76 -46.76 65.02
C LEU A 2 -6.96 -46.28 64.19
N PHE A 3 -7.49 -46.96 63.23
CA PHE A 3 -7.62 -48.35 62.78
C PHE A 3 -8.29 -48.28 61.41
N LYS A 4 -7.84 -48.98 60.40
CA LYS A 4 -8.24 -50.34 59.99
C LYS A 4 -9.49 -50.43 59.10
N TYR A 5 -9.27 -51.13 57.98
CA TYR A 5 -10.05 -52.18 57.31
C TYR A 5 -11.25 -51.72 56.46
N LEU A 6 -11.65 -52.32 55.40
CA LEU A 6 -11.37 -53.62 54.74
C LEU A 6 -12.03 -53.67 53.37
N ILE A 7 -11.35 -54.27 52.40
CA ILE A 7 -11.87 -55.31 51.47
C ILE A 7 -13.10 -54.95 50.62
N GLY A 8 -12.92 -54.83 49.34
CA GLY A 8 -13.10 -55.91 48.42
C GLY A 8 -14.24 -55.72 47.43
N ARG A 9 -13.95 -55.76 46.18
CA ARG A 9 -14.56 -56.74 45.25
C ARG A 9 -14.01 -56.49 43.83
N LEU A 10 -13.43 -57.51 43.35
CA LEU A 10 -13.12 -57.84 42.02
C LEU A 10 -14.38 -57.78 41.14
N CYS A 11 -14.33 -56.97 40.05
CA CYS A 11 -15.22 -57.17 38.95
C CYS A 11 -14.40 -56.96 37.66
N LEU A 12 -14.03 -58.07 37.09
CA LEU A 12 -13.58 -58.17 35.69
C LEU A 12 -14.76 -57.81 34.80
N LEU A 13 -14.61 -56.75 34.08
CA LEU A 13 -15.40 -56.48 32.88
C LEU A 13 -14.44 -56.06 31.77
N SER A 14 -14.22 -57.02 30.93
CA SER A 14 -13.60 -56.85 29.62
C SER A 14 -14.36 -55.84 28.79
N LEU A 15 -13.80 -54.65 28.62
CA LEU A 15 -14.32 -53.68 27.69
C LEU A 15 -13.44 -53.73 26.43
N PHE A 16 -14.05 -54.12 25.37
CA PHE A 16 -13.59 -53.99 24.00
C PHE A 16 -13.22 -52.53 23.74
N CYS A 17 -11.95 -52.20 23.73
CA CYS A 17 -11.45 -50.98 23.18
C CYS A 17 -11.39 -51.17 21.65
N SER A 18 -12.46 -50.80 20.98
CA SER A 18 -12.38 -50.58 19.54
C SER A 18 -11.46 -49.39 19.27
N PRO A 19 -10.38 -49.53 18.51
CA PRO A 19 -9.68 -48.38 18.04
C PRO A 19 -10.60 -47.66 17.06
N ALA A 20 -11.10 -46.52 17.44
CA ALA A 20 -11.67 -45.57 16.53
C ALA A 20 -10.52 -45.12 15.61
N LEU A 21 -10.46 -45.70 14.42
CA LEU A 21 -9.70 -45.15 13.31
C LEU A 21 -10.22 -43.72 13.07
N ALA A 22 -9.56 -42.76 13.66
CA ALA A 22 -9.69 -41.36 13.25
C ALA A 22 -9.25 -41.30 11.79
N ALA A 23 -10.20 -41.23 10.87
CA ALA A 23 -9.92 -40.93 9.50
C ALA A 23 -9.20 -39.57 9.48
N PRO A 24 -8.13 -39.40 8.72
CA PRO A 24 -7.58 -38.07 8.51
C PRO A 24 -8.68 -37.26 7.83
N VAL A 25 -9.18 -36.28 8.56
CA VAL A 25 -10.07 -35.28 7.98
C VAL A 25 -9.22 -34.55 6.96
N ASP A 26 -9.56 -34.67 5.69
CA ASP A 26 -8.97 -33.90 4.61
C ASP A 26 -9.39 -32.42 4.80
N ASN A 27 -8.73 -31.73 5.76
CA ASN A 27 -8.97 -30.32 6.05
C ASN A 27 -8.70 -29.41 4.85
N LEU A 28 -7.89 -29.88 3.88
CA LEU A 28 -7.59 -29.12 2.67
C LEU A 28 -8.80 -29.02 1.71
N ALA A 29 -9.65 -30.05 1.65
CA ALA A 29 -10.85 -30.00 0.81
C ALA A 29 -11.93 -29.10 1.42
N ASP A 30 -12.04 -29.09 2.76
CA ASP A 30 -12.98 -28.22 3.47
C ASP A 30 -12.54 -26.76 3.44
N GLU A 31 -11.24 -26.47 3.53
CA GLU A 31 -10.71 -25.12 3.42
C GLU A 31 -10.88 -24.56 2.00
N ALA A 32 -10.62 -25.38 0.98
CA ALA A 32 -10.90 -25.01 -0.41
C ALA A 32 -12.40 -24.80 -0.67
N ALA A 33 -13.28 -25.61 -0.06
CA ALA A 33 -14.73 -25.46 -0.17
C ALA A 33 -15.26 -24.24 0.60
N LEU A 34 -14.61 -23.81 1.68
CA LEU A 34 -14.91 -22.56 2.37
C LEU A 34 -14.50 -21.34 1.55
N ILE A 35 -13.34 -21.38 0.89
CA ILE A 35 -12.89 -20.29 0.00
C ILE A 35 -13.83 -20.13 -1.19
N THR A 36 -14.35 -21.22 -1.76
CA THR A 36 -15.31 -21.15 -2.87
C THR A 36 -16.70 -20.65 -2.46
N ARG A 37 -17.01 -20.63 -1.15
CA ARG A 37 -18.28 -20.10 -0.61
C ARG A 37 -18.15 -18.63 -0.17
N ALA A 38 -16.96 -18.10 -0.04
CA ALA A 38 -16.78 -16.69 0.29
C ALA A 38 -17.22 -15.83 -0.91
N ASP A 39 -18.04 -14.83 -0.65
CA ASP A 39 -18.41 -13.84 -1.67
C ASP A 39 -17.15 -13.16 -2.23
N ARG A 40 -17.12 -12.92 -3.56
CA ARG A 40 -16.01 -12.20 -4.18
C ARG A 40 -15.78 -10.87 -3.47
N GLY A 41 -14.52 -10.59 -3.15
CA GLY A 41 -14.11 -9.39 -2.43
C GLY A 41 -14.12 -9.53 -0.91
N SER A 42 -14.71 -10.57 -0.32
CA SER A 42 -14.72 -10.73 1.13
C SER A 42 -13.37 -11.10 1.72
N VAL A 43 -12.51 -11.75 0.95
CA VAL A 43 -11.15 -12.15 1.35
C VAL A 43 -10.12 -11.85 0.28
N LYS A 44 -8.85 -11.67 0.67
CA LYS A 44 -7.75 -11.34 -0.26
C LYS A 44 -7.54 -12.40 -1.33
N SER A 45 -7.77 -13.67 -1.03
CA SER A 45 -7.58 -14.79 -1.98
C SER A 45 -8.69 -14.89 -3.03
N ASN A 46 -9.82 -14.19 -2.86
CA ASN A 46 -10.93 -14.13 -3.81
C ASN A 46 -11.37 -12.68 -4.08
N PRO A 47 -10.47 -11.83 -4.64
CA PRO A 47 -10.77 -10.42 -4.87
C PRO A 47 -11.77 -10.22 -6.03
N LYS A 48 -12.44 -9.09 -6.03
CA LYS A 48 -13.12 -8.57 -7.23
C LYS A 48 -12.10 -7.98 -8.19
N ASP A 49 -12.35 -8.04 -9.49
CA ASP A 49 -11.51 -7.34 -10.47
C ASP A 49 -11.98 -5.88 -10.57
N ALA A 50 -11.05 -4.95 -10.41
CA ALA A 50 -11.31 -3.53 -10.57
C ALA A 50 -10.46 -2.97 -11.71
N THR A 51 -11.15 -2.41 -12.72
CA THR A 51 -10.50 -1.84 -13.90
C THR A 51 -10.55 -0.33 -13.86
N PHE A 52 -9.39 0.30 -14.07
CA PHE A 52 -9.21 1.74 -14.07
C PHE A 52 -8.62 2.19 -15.42
N ASP A 53 -9.33 3.09 -16.09
CA ASP A 53 -8.85 3.72 -17.32
C ASP A 53 -7.88 4.86 -16.96
N VAL A 54 -6.64 4.76 -17.43
CA VAL A 54 -5.58 5.72 -17.11
C VAL A 54 -5.55 6.93 -18.05
N THR A 55 -6.51 7.03 -18.97
CA THR A 55 -6.62 8.17 -19.88
C THR A 55 -6.70 9.48 -19.08
N GLY A 56 -5.74 10.38 -19.32
CA GLY A 56 -5.65 11.66 -18.63
C GLY A 56 -4.83 11.67 -17.33
N TRP A 57 -4.36 10.52 -16.85
CA TRP A 57 -3.50 10.40 -15.67
C TRP A 57 -2.40 9.32 -15.81
N LYS A 58 -1.95 9.15 -17.06
CA LYS A 58 -0.95 8.15 -17.44
C LYS A 58 0.32 8.19 -16.59
N ASP A 59 0.87 9.38 -16.36
CA ASP A 59 2.15 9.53 -15.65
C ASP A 59 2.01 9.05 -14.20
N ILE A 60 0.92 9.41 -13.52
CA ILE A 60 0.60 8.91 -12.16
C ILE A 60 0.39 7.39 -12.17
N SER A 61 -0.28 6.84 -13.18
CA SER A 61 -0.46 5.39 -13.24
C SER A 61 0.85 4.61 -13.39
N GLU A 62 1.85 5.18 -14.08
CA GLU A 62 3.19 4.59 -14.14
C GLU A 62 3.90 4.62 -12.77
N GLU A 63 3.69 5.68 -12.00
CA GLU A 63 4.17 5.77 -10.61
C GLU A 63 3.52 4.72 -9.73
N ASP A 64 2.18 4.55 -9.81
CA ASP A 64 1.44 3.50 -9.10
C ASP A 64 1.92 2.09 -9.49
N CYS A 65 2.10 1.86 -10.80
CA CYS A 65 2.61 0.59 -11.31
C CYS A 65 4.05 0.33 -10.83
N TYR A 66 4.90 1.35 -10.76
CA TYR A 66 6.24 1.22 -10.21
C TYR A 66 6.19 0.79 -8.74
N VAL A 67 5.35 1.40 -7.93
CA VAL A 67 5.20 0.99 -6.53
C VAL A 67 4.71 -0.44 -6.43
N MET A 68 3.66 -0.82 -7.15
CA MET A 68 3.13 -2.18 -7.14
C MET A 68 4.16 -3.20 -7.61
N LEU A 69 4.82 -2.95 -8.75
CA LEU A 69 5.74 -3.90 -9.37
C LEU A 69 7.05 -4.01 -8.60
N CYS A 70 7.68 -2.85 -8.32
CA CYS A 70 9.05 -2.81 -7.84
C CYS A 70 9.16 -2.79 -6.31
N LEU A 71 8.29 -2.06 -5.63
CA LEU A 71 8.35 -1.92 -4.17
C LEU A 71 7.47 -2.94 -3.45
N LYS A 72 6.35 -3.35 -4.05
CA LYS A 72 5.40 -4.32 -3.48
C LYS A 72 5.45 -5.67 -4.21
N LYS A 73 6.51 -5.94 -5.00
CA LYS A 73 6.82 -7.24 -5.62
C LYS A 73 5.71 -7.81 -6.52
N GLY A 74 5.04 -6.94 -7.28
CA GLY A 74 3.96 -7.32 -8.19
C GLY A 74 2.58 -7.44 -7.52
N GLU A 75 2.44 -7.02 -6.26
CA GLU A 75 1.15 -7.05 -5.57
C GLU A 75 0.16 -6.09 -6.23
N ARG A 76 -0.98 -6.62 -6.65
CA ARG A 76 -2.09 -5.88 -7.26
C ARG A 76 -3.39 -6.00 -6.50
N THR A 77 -3.40 -6.73 -5.38
CA THR A 77 -4.61 -7.03 -4.60
C THR A 77 -4.63 -6.19 -3.33
N TRP A 78 -5.63 -5.33 -3.23
CA TRP A 78 -5.77 -4.34 -2.18
C TRP A 78 -7.16 -4.39 -1.57
N GLN A 79 -7.34 -3.82 -0.39
CA GLN A 79 -8.64 -3.72 0.25
C GLN A 79 -9.11 -2.26 0.24
N ARG A 80 -10.36 -2.03 -0.14
CA ARG A 80 -10.97 -0.72 0.02
C ARG A 80 -11.18 -0.45 1.52
N ILE A 81 -10.98 0.79 1.98
CA ILE A 81 -11.28 1.17 3.37
C ILE A 81 -12.71 0.76 3.74
N ASP A 82 -12.91 0.34 4.98
CA ASP A 82 -14.20 -0.08 5.53
C ASP A 82 -14.92 1.03 6.31
N THR A 83 -14.16 2.00 6.81
CA THR A 83 -14.64 3.06 7.69
C THR A 83 -14.73 4.39 6.94
N PRO A 84 -15.91 5.03 6.88
CA PRO A 84 -16.04 6.38 6.32
C PRO A 84 -15.12 7.38 7.03
N GLY A 85 -14.44 8.22 6.23
CA GLY A 85 -13.52 9.23 6.74
C GLY A 85 -12.07 8.78 6.89
N MET A 86 -11.79 7.48 6.83
CA MET A 86 -10.42 6.96 6.90
C MET A 86 -9.52 7.43 5.74
N ASN A 87 -10.10 7.77 4.59
CA ASN A 87 -9.35 8.37 3.49
C ASN A 87 -8.65 9.67 3.92
N GLU A 88 -9.31 10.52 4.68
CA GLU A 88 -8.70 11.75 5.19
C GLU A 88 -7.57 11.47 6.20
N VAL A 89 -7.75 10.45 7.04
CA VAL A 89 -6.70 9.99 7.96
C VAL A 89 -5.51 9.45 7.16
N ASN A 90 -5.75 8.57 6.20
CA ASN A 90 -4.71 8.03 5.33
C ASN A 90 -3.95 9.14 4.58
N TYR A 91 -4.66 10.13 4.05
CA TYR A 91 -4.07 11.28 3.36
C TYR A 91 -3.13 12.10 4.25
N LYS A 92 -3.47 12.26 5.53
CA LYS A 92 -2.59 12.90 6.51
C LYS A 92 -1.39 12.02 6.84
N GLU A 93 -1.66 10.76 7.17
CA GLU A 93 -0.63 9.83 7.64
C GLU A 93 0.38 9.43 6.56
N SER A 94 -0.02 9.46 5.28
CA SER A 94 0.90 9.28 4.16
C SER A 94 1.90 10.42 4.03
N GLY A 95 1.55 11.61 4.54
CA GLY A 95 2.31 12.83 4.37
C GLY A 95 2.02 13.57 3.07
N ALA A 96 1.12 13.08 2.21
CA ALA A 96 0.74 13.74 0.96
C ALA A 96 0.08 15.09 1.22
N LYS A 97 -0.74 15.20 2.27
CA LYS A 97 -1.41 16.45 2.68
C LYS A 97 -0.43 17.57 2.98
N ALA A 98 0.74 17.27 3.49
CA ALA A 98 1.80 18.24 3.77
C ALA A 98 2.47 18.80 2.50
N VAL A 99 1.99 18.41 1.31
CA VAL A 99 2.48 18.87 -0.01
C VAL A 99 4.00 18.85 -0.14
N PRO A 100 4.66 17.67 0.04
CA PRO A 100 6.10 17.56 0.22
C PRO A 100 6.91 18.02 -1.00
N PHE A 101 6.29 18.07 -2.19
CA PHE A 101 6.93 18.53 -3.42
C PHE A 101 6.64 20.00 -3.74
N ARG A 102 5.73 20.66 -3.05
CA ARG A 102 5.42 22.08 -3.20
C ARG A 102 6.15 22.96 -2.20
N LYS A 103 6.23 22.53 -0.93
CA LYS A 103 6.93 23.24 0.15
C LYS A 103 8.41 22.88 0.19
N ASP A 104 9.20 23.57 0.99
CA ASP A 104 10.62 23.25 1.21
C ASP A 104 10.78 22.08 2.21
N GLN A 105 10.13 20.99 1.92
CA GLN A 105 10.17 19.71 2.63
C GLN A 105 11.35 18.85 2.14
N VAL A 106 11.71 17.81 2.90
CA VAL A 106 12.81 16.91 2.53
C VAL A 106 12.68 16.34 1.11
N PRO A 107 11.52 15.79 0.68
CA PRO A 107 11.37 15.30 -0.68
C PRO A 107 11.68 16.37 -1.73
N LYS A 108 11.12 17.58 -1.60
CA LYS A 108 11.39 18.69 -2.53
C LYS A 108 12.85 19.12 -2.52
N ARG A 109 13.49 19.23 -1.36
CA ARG A 109 14.91 19.63 -1.28
C ARG A 109 15.84 18.66 -1.97
N HIS A 110 15.53 17.36 -1.91
CA HIS A 110 16.38 16.33 -2.51
C HIS A 110 16.04 16.03 -3.96
N THR A 111 14.78 16.01 -4.33
CA THR A 111 14.34 15.66 -5.68
C THR A 111 13.85 16.86 -6.49
N GLY A 112 13.35 17.88 -5.81
CA GLY A 112 12.71 19.03 -6.47
C GLY A 112 11.35 18.69 -7.03
N GLN A 113 11.02 19.33 -8.15
CA GLN A 113 9.86 19.02 -8.97
C GLN A 113 10.35 18.44 -10.30
N ILE A 114 9.65 17.42 -10.81
CA ILE A 114 9.97 16.86 -12.14
C ILE A 114 9.77 17.93 -13.20
N ASN A 115 8.66 18.64 -13.17
CA ASN A 115 8.38 19.78 -14.02
C ASN A 115 8.07 21.03 -13.15
N PRO A 116 9.01 21.95 -13.00
CA PRO A 116 8.86 23.14 -12.16
C PRO A 116 8.20 24.33 -12.86
N ASN A 117 7.55 24.14 -14.01
CA ASN A 117 6.97 25.26 -14.77
C ASN A 117 5.73 25.82 -14.02
N PRO A 118 5.84 26.98 -13.33
CA PRO A 118 4.79 27.49 -12.47
C PRO A 118 3.50 27.79 -13.26
N GLY A 119 2.37 27.39 -12.69
CA GLY A 119 1.04 27.62 -13.26
C GLY A 119 0.68 26.71 -14.42
N ALA A 120 1.61 25.87 -14.91
CA ALA A 120 1.30 24.90 -15.96
C ALA A 120 0.54 23.71 -15.38
N LYS A 121 -0.34 23.09 -16.20
CA LYS A 121 -1.00 21.84 -15.86
C LYS A 121 -0.02 20.70 -15.59
N SER A 122 1.22 20.85 -16.08
CA SER A 122 2.33 19.92 -15.92
C SER A 122 3.23 20.21 -14.71
N GLU A 123 2.93 21.22 -13.91
CA GLU A 123 3.70 21.49 -12.68
C GLU A 123 3.50 20.35 -11.65
N THR A 124 4.61 19.72 -11.23
CA THR A 124 4.59 18.60 -10.30
C THR A 124 4.73 19.06 -8.84
N ASN A 125 3.77 19.83 -8.37
CA ASN A 125 3.74 20.39 -7.03
C ASN A 125 2.78 19.66 -6.07
N SER A 126 2.21 18.56 -6.50
CA SER A 126 1.35 17.67 -5.73
C SER A 126 2.09 16.37 -5.42
N ALA A 127 1.57 15.58 -4.51
CA ALA A 127 2.09 14.27 -4.22
C ALA A 127 1.09 13.19 -4.61
N GLU A 128 1.51 12.26 -5.46
CA GLU A 128 0.83 10.98 -5.60
C GLU A 128 1.15 10.10 -4.41
N GLU A 129 0.16 9.34 -3.94
CA GLU A 129 0.34 8.36 -2.87
C GLU A 129 -0.16 6.98 -3.28
N PHE A 130 0.70 5.98 -3.13
CA PHE A 130 0.31 4.60 -3.34
C PHE A 130 0.83 3.70 -2.20
N PRO A 131 -0.02 2.84 -1.55
CA PRO A 131 -1.44 2.62 -1.81
C PRO A 131 -2.29 3.87 -1.59
N TRP A 132 -3.34 4.04 -2.41
CA TRP A 132 -4.20 5.22 -2.36
C TRP A 132 -4.85 5.46 -0.99
N GLU A 133 -5.18 6.70 -0.69
CA GLU A 133 -5.91 7.06 0.55
C GLU A 133 -7.19 6.26 0.77
N SER A 134 -7.82 5.80 -0.30
CA SER A 134 -9.05 5.00 -0.29
C SER A 134 -8.83 3.50 -0.04
N MET A 135 -7.58 3.07 0.17
CA MET A 135 -7.22 1.68 0.48
C MET A 135 -6.91 1.52 1.97
N ALA A 136 -7.27 0.35 2.53
CA ALA A 136 -6.95 0.01 3.91
C ALA A 136 -5.43 -0.06 4.19
N GLN A 137 -4.62 -0.26 3.16
CA GLN A 137 -3.16 -0.26 3.20
C GLN A 137 -2.55 1.11 2.90
N GLY A 138 -3.36 2.16 2.67
CA GLY A 138 -2.93 3.54 2.55
C GLY A 138 -2.45 4.13 3.87
N GLY A 139 -2.17 5.41 3.89
CA GLY A 139 -1.72 6.11 5.10
C GLY A 139 -0.24 5.92 5.39
N SER A 140 0.11 5.71 6.64
CA SER A 140 1.50 5.60 7.07
C SER A 140 2.27 4.53 6.28
N GLY A 141 3.37 4.93 5.63
CA GLY A 141 4.18 4.06 4.77
C GLY A 141 3.68 3.93 3.33
N ALA A 142 2.65 4.67 2.93
CA ALA A 142 2.35 4.86 1.52
C ALA A 142 3.52 5.57 0.81
N ASN A 143 3.76 5.18 -0.44
CA ASN A 143 4.85 5.76 -1.22
C ASN A 143 4.36 7.05 -1.86
N LEU A 144 5.21 8.07 -1.85
CA LEU A 144 4.93 9.41 -2.36
C LEU A 144 5.83 9.70 -3.55
N LEU A 145 5.25 10.19 -4.64
CA LEU A 145 5.95 10.64 -5.83
C LEU A 145 5.43 12.02 -6.27
N PRO A 146 6.25 12.83 -6.97
CA PRO A 146 5.82 14.14 -7.44
C PRO A 146 4.78 14.04 -8.54
N ALA A 147 3.60 14.56 -8.33
CA ALA A 147 2.50 14.50 -9.28
C ALA A 147 1.99 15.88 -9.70
N THR A 148 1.24 15.96 -10.80
CA THR A 148 0.49 17.14 -11.16
C THR A 148 -0.90 17.10 -10.55
N ARG A 149 -1.38 18.23 -10.05
CA ARG A 149 -2.75 18.34 -9.57
C ARG A 149 -3.78 18.02 -10.66
N TYR A 150 -3.44 18.30 -11.91
CA TYR A 150 -4.32 17.98 -13.03
C TYR A 150 -4.55 16.45 -13.14
N GLN A 151 -3.48 15.66 -13.17
CA GLN A 151 -3.60 14.21 -13.27
C GLN A 151 -4.19 13.57 -12.01
N GLN A 152 -3.89 14.10 -10.82
CA GLN A 152 -4.53 13.63 -9.58
C GLN A 152 -6.06 13.81 -9.58
N ASN A 153 -6.56 14.93 -10.12
CA ASN A 153 -8.00 15.11 -10.27
C ASN A 153 -8.60 14.10 -11.26
N GLN A 154 -7.89 13.76 -12.35
CA GLN A 154 -8.35 12.73 -13.29
C GLN A 154 -8.33 11.34 -12.63
N GLN A 155 -7.26 11.01 -11.92
CA GLN A 155 -7.11 9.77 -11.18
C GLN A 155 -8.23 9.59 -10.14
N GLY A 156 -8.49 10.58 -9.29
CA GLY A 156 -9.54 10.52 -8.28
C GLY A 156 -10.92 10.23 -8.88
N ASN A 157 -11.23 10.84 -10.04
CA ASN A 157 -12.46 10.55 -10.78
C ASN A 157 -12.47 9.14 -11.36
N ALA A 158 -11.34 8.67 -11.90
CA ALA A 158 -11.19 7.33 -12.45
C ALA A 158 -11.33 6.26 -11.36
N ILE A 159 -10.69 6.45 -10.19
CA ILE A 159 -10.79 5.55 -9.02
C ILE A 159 -12.24 5.44 -8.54
N LYS A 160 -12.90 6.57 -8.32
CA LYS A 160 -14.32 6.60 -7.91
C LYS A 160 -15.23 5.89 -8.91
N THR A 161 -14.98 6.10 -10.20
CA THR A 161 -15.75 5.47 -11.28
C THR A 161 -15.44 3.97 -11.38
N GLY A 162 -14.16 3.58 -11.25
CA GLY A 162 -13.73 2.20 -11.27
C GLY A 162 -14.36 1.38 -10.15
N PHE A 163 -14.32 1.88 -8.91
CA PHE A 163 -14.98 1.22 -7.79
C PHE A 163 -16.47 1.02 -8.01
N ARG A 164 -17.15 2.06 -8.53
CA ARG A 164 -18.59 1.95 -8.83
C ARG A 164 -18.89 0.94 -9.93
N ARG A 165 -18.14 0.95 -11.04
CA ARG A 165 -18.33 0.04 -12.17
C ARG A 165 -18.03 -1.41 -11.83
N SER A 166 -17.03 -1.62 -10.98
CA SER A 166 -16.61 -2.95 -10.53
C SER A 166 -17.35 -3.40 -9.27
N GLU A 167 -18.34 -2.62 -8.81
CA GLU A 167 -19.15 -2.90 -7.60
C GLU A 167 -18.30 -3.21 -6.37
N ILE A 168 -17.18 -2.48 -6.21
CA ILE A 168 -16.32 -2.62 -5.04
C ILE A 168 -16.93 -1.82 -3.89
N ASN A 169 -17.39 -2.51 -2.86
CA ASN A 169 -17.92 -1.89 -1.63
C ASN A 169 -16.82 -1.61 -0.61
N LEU A 170 -17.16 -0.86 0.44
CA LEU A 170 -16.25 -0.64 1.57
C LEU A 170 -15.86 -1.98 2.21
N GLY A 171 -14.59 -2.12 2.58
CA GLY A 171 -14.03 -3.33 3.18
C GLY A 171 -13.71 -4.46 2.21
N GLU A 172 -14.12 -4.35 0.94
CA GLU A 172 -13.87 -5.42 -0.03
C GLU A 172 -12.45 -5.41 -0.61
N TRP A 173 -11.94 -6.61 -0.88
CA TRP A 173 -10.70 -6.84 -1.58
C TRP A 173 -10.90 -6.78 -3.08
N PHE A 174 -10.00 -6.10 -3.77
CA PHE A 174 -10.03 -5.97 -5.22
C PHE A 174 -8.64 -6.09 -5.82
N ARG A 175 -8.59 -6.53 -7.07
CA ARG A 175 -7.37 -6.60 -7.89
C ARG A 175 -7.39 -5.48 -8.90
N ILE A 176 -6.32 -4.69 -8.92
CA ILE A 176 -6.15 -3.58 -9.87
C ILE A 176 -5.76 -4.12 -11.24
N THR A 177 -6.46 -3.63 -12.26
CA THR A 177 -6.07 -3.71 -13.66
C THR A 177 -6.20 -2.32 -14.28
N PHE A 178 -5.14 -1.86 -14.91
CA PHE A 178 -5.16 -0.61 -15.66
C PHE A 178 -5.43 -0.86 -17.13
N THR A 179 -6.16 0.07 -17.77
CA THR A 179 -6.48 0.06 -19.21
C THR A 179 -6.23 1.44 -19.80
N GLY A 180 -6.24 1.53 -21.13
CA GLY A 180 -5.97 2.77 -21.85
C GLY A 180 -4.51 2.87 -22.30
N ASP A 181 -3.96 4.09 -22.30
CA ASP A 181 -2.58 4.34 -22.73
C ASP A 181 -1.57 4.00 -21.62
N LEU A 182 -1.21 2.73 -21.53
CA LEU A 182 -0.27 2.23 -20.53
C LEU A 182 1.18 2.48 -20.95
N GLY A 183 1.98 2.99 -20.02
CA GLY A 183 3.43 3.01 -20.16
C GLY A 183 4.07 1.65 -19.86
N PRO A 184 5.40 1.58 -20.02
CA PRO A 184 6.14 0.31 -19.95
C PRO A 184 6.09 -0.36 -18.60
N ILE A 185 6.04 0.39 -17.50
CA ILE A 185 6.00 -0.20 -16.14
C ILE A 185 4.64 -0.85 -15.87
N CYS A 186 3.54 -0.17 -16.23
CA CYS A 186 2.20 -0.75 -16.14
C CYS A 186 2.04 -1.98 -17.04
N GLN A 187 2.60 -1.95 -18.25
CA GLN A 187 2.61 -3.12 -19.13
C GLN A 187 3.39 -4.29 -18.51
N ALA A 188 4.55 -4.01 -17.88
CA ALA A 188 5.35 -5.02 -17.21
C ALA A 188 4.64 -5.61 -15.98
N LEU A 189 3.95 -4.78 -15.20
CA LEU A 189 3.15 -5.21 -14.05
C LEU A 189 2.02 -6.18 -14.46
N GLN A 190 1.41 -5.96 -15.62
CA GLN A 190 0.25 -6.73 -16.07
C GLN A 190 0.60 -8.01 -16.83
N ARG A 191 1.87 -8.33 -17.03
CA ARG A 191 2.30 -9.63 -17.54
C ARG A 191 2.01 -10.73 -16.51
N ASP A 192 1.97 -11.96 -16.99
CA ASP A 192 1.84 -13.14 -16.14
C ASP A 192 2.99 -14.12 -16.43
N PRO A 193 3.97 -14.27 -15.52
CA PRO A 193 4.16 -13.48 -14.30
C PRO A 193 4.58 -12.02 -14.58
N PRO A 194 4.42 -11.09 -13.60
CA PRO A 194 4.89 -9.71 -13.75
C PRO A 194 6.40 -9.63 -14.06
N ASP A 195 6.76 -8.75 -15.00
CA ASP A 195 8.16 -8.59 -15.39
C ASP A 195 8.89 -7.58 -14.51
N THR A 196 9.56 -8.07 -13.47
CA THR A 196 10.30 -7.24 -12.53
C THR A 196 11.67 -6.80 -13.04
N SER A 197 12.09 -7.17 -14.25
CA SER A 197 13.40 -6.80 -14.78
C SER A 197 13.57 -5.29 -14.96
N ILE A 198 12.48 -4.58 -15.27
CA ILE A 198 12.43 -3.12 -15.40
C ILE A 198 12.77 -2.40 -14.09
N CYS A 199 12.57 -3.03 -12.94
CA CYS A 199 12.84 -2.44 -11.62
C CYS A 199 14.33 -2.21 -11.32
N LYS A 200 15.22 -2.83 -12.08
CA LYS A 200 16.68 -2.61 -11.95
C LYS A 200 17.05 -1.17 -12.36
N ASN A 201 16.38 -0.64 -13.35
CA ASN A 201 16.54 0.72 -13.82
C ASN A 201 15.20 1.25 -14.34
N PRO A 202 14.27 1.67 -13.46
CA PRO A 202 12.93 2.08 -13.83
C PRO A 202 12.94 3.51 -14.41
N GLU A 203 13.55 3.65 -15.60
CA GLU A 203 13.54 4.90 -16.34
C GLU A 203 12.24 5.07 -17.09
N GLU A 204 11.59 6.22 -16.90
CA GLU A 204 10.33 6.56 -17.54
C GLU A 204 10.31 8.02 -17.99
N SER A 205 9.48 8.29 -19.01
CA SER A 205 9.21 9.65 -19.49
C SER A 205 7.93 10.16 -18.86
N LEU A 206 8.04 10.81 -17.71
CA LEU A 206 6.90 11.33 -16.97
C LEU A 206 6.92 12.86 -16.93
N PHE A 207 5.75 13.47 -17.05
CA PHE A 207 5.57 14.93 -17.00
C PHE A 207 6.52 15.69 -17.94
N GLY A 208 6.82 15.07 -19.09
CA GLY A 208 7.71 15.65 -20.11
C GLY A 208 9.20 15.55 -19.80
N LYS A 209 9.61 14.76 -18.82
CA LYS A 209 11.02 14.52 -18.49
C LYS A 209 11.32 13.04 -18.33
N LYS A 210 12.52 12.64 -18.77
CA LYS A 210 13.04 11.30 -18.50
C LYS A 210 13.61 11.26 -17.09
N ILE A 211 13.09 10.36 -16.27
CA ILE A 211 13.45 10.20 -14.86
C ILE A 211 13.70 8.74 -14.52
N ASN A 212 14.48 8.49 -13.47
CA ASN A 212 14.56 7.19 -12.82
C ASN A 212 13.73 7.24 -11.54
N LEU A 213 12.65 6.46 -11.47
CA LEU A 213 11.70 6.49 -10.38
C LEU A 213 12.32 6.13 -9.02
N ASN A 214 13.40 5.34 -9.00
CA ASN A 214 14.14 5.06 -7.77
C ASN A 214 14.62 6.34 -7.06
N ASN A 215 14.85 7.42 -7.79
CA ASN A 215 15.32 8.68 -7.22
C ASN A 215 14.20 9.60 -6.74
N TRP A 216 12.93 9.25 -7.01
CA TRP A 216 11.80 10.16 -6.83
C TRP A 216 10.76 9.65 -5.83
N VAL A 217 10.92 8.44 -5.30
CA VAL A 217 9.94 7.82 -4.41
C VAL A 217 10.31 8.00 -2.94
N TRP A 218 9.33 8.46 -2.15
CA TRP A 218 9.44 8.74 -0.72
C TRP A 218 8.31 8.08 0.04
N TYR A 219 8.42 8.01 1.34
CA TYR A 219 7.33 7.65 2.25
C TYR A 219 7.50 8.39 3.58
N MET A 220 6.41 8.57 4.33
CA MET A 220 6.45 9.09 5.68
C MET A 220 6.32 7.94 6.68
N ALA A 221 7.15 7.93 7.71
CA ALA A 221 7.08 6.93 8.76
C ALA A 221 7.53 7.48 10.10
N LYS A 222 6.97 6.93 11.18
CA LYS A 222 7.40 7.22 12.55
C LYS A 222 8.43 6.17 12.97
N ILE A 223 9.69 6.58 13.10
CA ILE A 223 10.80 5.71 13.47
C ILE A 223 11.49 6.30 14.71
N GLY A 224 11.52 5.54 15.79
CA GLY A 224 12.11 5.98 17.05
C GLY A 224 11.40 7.17 17.70
N GLY A 225 10.07 7.30 17.48
CA GLY A 225 9.27 8.38 18.02
C GLY A 225 9.08 9.58 17.08
N SER A 226 9.94 9.72 16.07
CA SER A 226 9.88 10.83 15.11
C SER A 226 9.20 10.46 13.83
N LEU A 227 8.36 11.35 13.31
CA LEU A 227 7.70 11.24 12.02
C LEU A 227 8.50 12.03 10.97
N ALA A 228 8.90 11.38 9.88
CA ALA A 228 9.72 12.01 8.86
C ALA A 228 9.55 11.36 7.48
N TYR A 229 9.99 12.08 6.43
CA TYR A 229 10.08 11.53 5.09
C TYR A 229 11.36 10.74 4.90
N TYR A 230 11.22 9.56 4.31
CA TYR A 230 12.32 8.66 3.99
C TYR A 230 12.30 8.34 2.50
N HIS A 231 13.47 8.17 1.90
CA HIS A 231 13.60 7.72 0.53
C HIS A 231 13.27 6.22 0.45
N ALA A 232 12.32 5.84 -0.41
CA ALA A 232 11.77 4.48 -0.42
C ALA A 232 12.63 3.48 -1.19
N ALA A 233 13.19 3.90 -2.31
CA ALA A 233 14.16 3.11 -3.03
C ALA A 233 15.50 3.28 -2.33
N GLY A 234 15.87 2.39 -1.46
CA GLY A 234 17.20 2.38 -0.84
C GLY A 234 18.30 2.48 -1.90
N ASP A 235 19.48 2.96 -1.47
CA ASP A 235 20.64 2.91 -2.34
C ASP A 235 20.80 1.49 -2.90
N SER A 236 21.36 1.36 -4.09
CA SER A 236 21.48 0.16 -4.95
C SER A 236 22.01 -1.13 -4.28
N LYS A 237 22.05 -1.20 -2.96
CA LYS A 237 22.52 -2.33 -2.14
C LYS A 237 21.44 -3.01 -1.30
N GLY A 238 20.16 -2.76 -1.56
CA GLY A 238 19.06 -3.51 -0.94
C GLY A 238 18.88 -3.28 0.57
N LYS A 239 19.49 -2.24 1.12
CA LYS A 239 19.21 -1.80 2.48
C LYS A 239 18.05 -0.82 2.45
N VAL A 240 16.98 -1.17 3.13
CA VAL A 240 15.89 -0.26 3.48
C VAL A 240 16.49 1.09 3.87
N GLY A 241 16.18 2.12 3.08
CA GLY A 241 16.66 3.47 3.08
C GLY A 241 17.78 3.80 4.07
N LYS A 242 18.96 4.15 3.56
CA LYS A 242 19.88 4.90 4.41
C LYS A 242 19.13 6.11 4.93
N ARG A 243 19.08 6.25 6.24
CA ARG A 243 18.69 7.50 6.89
C ARG A 243 19.45 8.64 6.22
N MET A 244 18.84 9.34 5.31
CA MET A 244 19.18 10.72 5.16
C MET A 244 18.65 11.36 6.43
N ALA A 245 19.55 11.97 7.20
CA ALA A 245 19.17 12.61 8.46
C ALA A 245 17.91 13.44 8.22
N PRO A 246 16.85 13.23 9.00
CA PRO A 246 15.64 14.00 8.82
C PRO A 246 15.99 15.45 9.10
N ILE A 247 15.99 16.27 8.06
CA ILE A 247 16.04 17.70 8.23
C ILE A 247 14.60 18.16 8.05
N ILE A 248 13.84 18.06 9.11
CA ILE A 248 12.52 18.66 9.16
C ILE A 248 12.69 19.99 9.86
N SER A 249 12.73 21.07 9.12
CA SER A 249 12.29 22.33 9.64
C SER A 249 10.79 22.39 9.39
N LEU A 250 10.02 22.13 10.40
CA LEU A 250 8.62 22.43 10.39
C LEU A 250 8.48 23.87 10.84
N ASP A 251 8.56 24.77 9.89
CA ASP A 251 7.77 25.98 9.99
C ASP A 251 6.35 25.58 9.59
N ALA A 252 5.69 24.88 10.49
CA ALA A 252 4.36 24.35 10.25
C ALA A 252 3.35 25.33 10.79
N ASP A 253 2.95 26.25 9.95
CA ASP A 253 1.58 26.72 9.97
C ASP A 253 0.72 25.64 9.28
N PHE A 254 0.49 24.53 9.97
CA PHE A 254 -0.50 23.54 9.58
C PHE A 254 -1.84 24.01 10.14
N GLU A 255 -2.59 24.74 9.33
CA GLU A 255 -3.95 25.08 9.66
C GLU A 255 -4.83 23.84 9.67
N ASP A 256 -5.67 23.71 10.70
CA ASP A 256 -6.80 22.80 10.84
C ASP A 256 -6.50 21.29 10.86
N GLY A 257 -5.93 20.81 11.96
CA GLY A 257 -5.84 19.37 12.28
C GLY A 257 -4.79 18.59 11.50
N GLU A 258 -3.80 19.27 10.95
CA GLU A 258 -2.59 18.69 10.37
C GLU A 258 -1.64 18.23 11.48
N LEU A 259 -0.62 17.44 11.10
CA LEU A 259 0.42 16.93 12.00
C LEU A 259 1.03 18.10 12.79
N THR A 260 1.02 17.98 14.10
CA THR A 260 1.61 18.98 14.98
C THR A 260 3.13 18.84 15.07
N GLU A 261 3.82 19.89 15.53
CA GLU A 261 5.27 19.86 15.79
C GLU A 261 5.66 18.70 16.74
N ALA A 262 4.76 18.32 17.65
CA ALA A 262 4.92 17.19 18.55
C ALA A 262 4.88 15.84 17.83
N ASP A 263 4.27 15.76 16.63
CA ASP A 263 4.21 14.56 15.81
C ASP A 263 5.43 14.41 14.90
N LEU A 264 6.22 15.47 14.78
CA LEU A 264 7.34 15.59 13.86
C LEU A 264 8.62 16.01 14.61
N GLU A 265 9.08 15.14 15.47
CA GLU A 265 10.33 15.35 16.22
C GLU A 265 11.53 14.80 15.42
N ILE A 266 12.57 15.61 15.29
CA ILE A 266 13.78 15.25 14.55
C ILE A 266 14.63 14.31 15.38
N ILE A 267 14.94 13.12 14.84
CA ILE A 267 15.98 12.27 15.40
C ILE A 267 17.33 12.86 15.01
N LYS A 268 18.02 13.45 15.97
CA LYS A 268 19.43 13.80 15.79
C LYS A 268 20.25 12.51 15.69
N PRO A 269 21.27 12.47 14.79
CA PRO A 269 22.14 11.31 14.65
C PRO A 269 22.92 11.00 15.93
#